data_78cace71a404591da188420bd55f83d0
#
_entry.id   78cace71a404591da188420bd55f83d0
#
_cell.length_a   1.000
_cell.length_b   1.000
_cell.length_c   1.000
_cell.angle_alpha   90.00
_cell.angle_beta   90.00
_cell.angle_gamma   90.00
#
_symmetry.space_group_name_H-M   'P 1'
#
loop_
_entity.id
_entity.type
_entity.pdbx_description
1 polymer ?
#
loop_
_entity_poly.entity_id
_entity_poly.type
_entity_poly.pdbx_seq_one_letter_code
_entity_poly.pdbx_strand_id
1 'polypeptide(L)'
;MSTVSGPVPVTGAAGDATGTADAPASGGPGGAGGEATAGTAGGAAPAARAVSMARAADARRTAADAGRAAGAVRAWLRLLGSELGMIFRRPRNLAVLAVLAAVPVLLGLALRLFTGVDGGGGAGGGELAILGRVTGNALFLAFAALSVLVQFMLPVAVSVVAGDSVAGEAGAGTLRYLLVAPAGRARLLTVKYAGAVLFCLAAVSTAVLSALLTGLALFPVGPVTLLSGATVSFTDGLLRMGLVVLYVAAGMAALAAVSLAISTLTEVAIGAIAATVVLVVAAQVLRAIPQLAALQPYLLTHWWTGFDGVLRDPVAFGDMGRGLLVFAAYIVVAGSVAWARFTGRDVTC
;
A
#
# COMPACT_ATOMS: atom_id res chain seq x y z
N MET A 1 -23.22 35.79 44.10
CA MET A 1 -24.65 36.20 44.08
C MET A 1 -25.36 35.26 43.17
N SER A 2 -26.13 34.49 43.80
CA SER A 2 -27.51 34.00 43.63
C SER A 2 -27.61 32.84 42.66
N THR A 3 -27.72 31.62 43.19
CA THR A 3 -28.91 30.88 43.67
C THR A 3 -29.90 30.63 42.53
N VAL A 4 -30.50 29.52 42.28
CA VAL A 4 -31.13 28.47 43.08
C VAL A 4 -31.91 27.57 42.11
N SER A 5 -32.02 26.34 42.47
CA SER A 5 -33.11 25.37 42.48
C SER A 5 -33.34 24.56 41.20
N GLY A 6 -33.45 23.32 41.21
CA GLY A 6 -33.93 22.31 42.11
C GLY A 6 -34.98 21.44 41.40
N PRO A 7 -35.10 20.15 41.68
CA PRO A 7 -35.81 19.20 40.82
C PRO A 7 -37.26 18.92 41.28
N VAL A 8 -38.10 18.35 40.41
CA VAL A 8 -39.40 17.75 40.86
C VAL A 8 -39.59 16.42 40.10
N PRO A 9 -39.90 15.35 40.81
CA PRO A 9 -40.27 14.05 40.23
C PRO A 9 -41.80 13.92 40.12
N VAL A 10 -42.28 13.13 39.16
CA VAL A 10 -43.66 12.62 39.18
C VAL A 10 -43.67 11.12 38.97
N THR A 11 -44.14 10.49 40.03
CA THR A 11 -44.60 9.13 40.23
C THR A 11 -45.97 8.86 39.59
N GLY A 12 -46.27 7.60 39.34
CA GLY A 12 -47.62 7.05 39.29
C GLY A 12 -47.79 6.11 38.09
N ALA A 13 -48.21 4.95 38.17
CA ALA A 13 -48.90 3.97 38.98
C ALA A 13 -49.28 2.84 38.03
N ALA A 14 -48.96 1.64 38.29
CA ALA A 14 -49.73 0.48 38.66
C ALA A 14 -51.09 0.28 37.94
N GLY A 15 -51.23 -0.86 37.27
CA GLY A 15 -52.50 -1.40 36.78
C GLY A 15 -52.37 -2.88 36.55
N ASP A 16 -52.73 -3.58 37.60
CA ASP A 16 -52.98 -4.99 37.80
C ASP A 16 -54.24 -5.41 37.05
N ALA A 17 -54.29 -6.61 36.46
CA ALA A 17 -55.52 -7.36 36.27
C ALA A 17 -55.23 -8.82 35.90
N THR A 18 -55.39 -9.62 36.87
CA THR A 18 -55.67 -11.05 36.96
C THR A 18 -56.90 -11.49 36.16
N GLY A 19 -56.90 -12.73 35.64
CA GLY A 19 -58.06 -13.40 35.05
C GLY A 19 -57.83 -14.89 34.88
N THR A 20 -58.25 -15.58 35.86
CA THR A 20 -58.32 -17.03 36.14
C THR A 20 -59.29 -17.82 35.25
N ALA A 21 -58.92 -19.10 35.02
CA ALA A 21 -59.69 -20.34 35.05
C ALA A 21 -60.81 -20.58 34.02
N ASP A 22 -60.79 -21.69 33.32
CA ASP A 22 -61.63 -22.84 33.70
C ASP A 22 -61.37 -24.06 32.80
N ALA A 23 -61.25 -25.26 33.41
CA ALA A 23 -61.46 -26.53 32.75
C ALA A 23 -62.93 -27.01 33.09
N PRO A 24 -63.57 -27.93 32.38
CA PRO A 24 -63.58 -29.27 32.82
C PRO A 24 -63.68 -30.40 31.77
N ALA A 25 -63.16 -31.48 32.14
CA ALA A 25 -63.39 -32.91 32.16
C ALA A 25 -64.52 -33.57 31.35
N SER A 26 -64.19 -34.79 30.94
CA SER A 26 -64.90 -36.07 30.98
C SER A 26 -65.38 -36.68 29.66
N GLY A 27 -65.05 -37.98 29.51
CA GLY A 27 -65.77 -38.93 28.68
C GLY A 27 -64.91 -39.98 27.99
N GLY A 28 -64.56 -41.06 28.62
CA GLY A 28 -64.30 -42.36 27.96
C GLY A 28 -65.55 -43.18 27.95
N PRO A 29 -65.61 -44.50 27.59
CA PRO A 29 -64.57 -45.42 27.12
C PRO A 29 -65.00 -46.27 25.92
N GLY A 30 -64.13 -47.14 25.42
CA GLY A 30 -64.55 -48.39 24.81
C GLY A 30 -63.97 -48.77 23.45
N GLY A 31 -63.36 -49.92 23.39
CA GLY A 31 -63.41 -50.79 22.22
C GLY A 31 -62.07 -51.26 21.63
N ALA A 32 -61.59 -52.32 22.19
CA ALA A 32 -61.11 -53.57 21.58
C ALA A 32 -60.31 -53.55 20.20
N GLY A 33 -59.13 -54.10 20.24
CA GLY A 33 -58.68 -55.20 19.41
C GLY A 33 -58.15 -54.85 18.01
N GLY A 34 -56.87 -55.04 17.86
CA GLY A 34 -56.22 -55.12 16.56
C GLY A 34 -54.69 -55.13 16.63
N GLU A 35 -54.15 -56.33 16.89
CA GLU A 35 -52.76 -56.60 16.67
C GLU A 35 -52.44 -56.36 15.17
N ALA A 36 -51.64 -55.38 14.91
CA ALA A 36 -51.00 -55.21 13.62
C ALA A 36 -49.51 -54.94 13.84
N THR A 37 -48.70 -55.90 13.42
CA THR A 37 -47.25 -55.89 13.31
C THR A 37 -46.77 -54.63 12.71
N ALA A 38 -46.26 -53.73 13.50
CA ALA A 38 -45.60 -52.49 13.04
C ALA A 38 -44.15 -52.80 12.59
N GLY A 39 -43.97 -52.86 11.29
CA GLY A 39 -42.68 -52.93 10.64
C GLY A 39 -41.83 -51.72 11.04
N THR A 40 -40.62 -51.99 11.51
CA THR A 40 -39.51 -51.05 11.79
C THR A 40 -38.99 -50.39 10.52
N ALA A 41 -39.74 -49.49 9.90
CA ALA A 41 -39.33 -48.70 8.73
C ALA A 41 -39.49 -47.18 8.91
N GLY A 42 -39.70 -46.66 10.12
CA GLY A 42 -40.04 -45.26 10.37
C GLY A 42 -38.90 -44.31 10.78
N GLY A 43 -37.69 -44.85 11.03
CA GLY A 43 -36.61 -44.03 11.63
C GLY A 43 -35.66 -43.32 10.68
N ALA A 44 -35.53 -43.76 9.43
CA ALA A 44 -34.52 -43.25 8.50
C ALA A 44 -34.93 -41.94 7.77
N ALA A 45 -36.22 -41.73 7.55
CA ALA A 45 -36.71 -40.57 6.79
C ALA A 45 -36.53 -39.20 7.52
N PRO A 46 -36.80 -39.09 8.86
CA PRO A 46 -36.60 -37.83 9.55
C PRO A 46 -35.10 -37.44 9.68
N ALA A 47 -34.20 -38.43 9.87
CA ALA A 47 -32.76 -38.18 9.95
C ALA A 47 -32.16 -37.72 8.61
N ALA A 48 -32.56 -38.36 7.50
CA ALA A 48 -32.13 -37.95 6.15
C ALA A 48 -32.62 -36.52 5.81
N ARG A 49 -33.82 -36.19 6.23
CA ARG A 49 -34.42 -34.86 6.05
C ARG A 49 -33.69 -33.80 6.88
N ALA A 50 -33.32 -34.10 8.14
CA ALA A 50 -32.54 -33.23 9.00
C ALA A 50 -31.13 -32.97 8.41
N VAL A 51 -30.45 -34.01 7.89
CA VAL A 51 -29.15 -33.87 7.24
C VAL A 51 -29.24 -33.03 5.94
N SER A 52 -30.28 -33.20 5.13
CA SER A 52 -30.48 -32.38 3.92
C SER A 52 -30.77 -30.93 4.23
N MET A 53 -31.57 -30.64 5.27
CA MET A 53 -31.85 -29.30 5.75
C MET A 53 -30.59 -28.61 6.34
N ALA A 54 -29.77 -29.35 7.09
CA ALA A 54 -28.50 -28.85 7.61
C ALA A 54 -27.52 -28.50 6.47
N ARG A 55 -27.40 -29.36 5.46
CA ARG A 55 -26.59 -29.09 4.25
C ARG A 55 -27.11 -27.90 3.46
N ALA A 56 -28.41 -27.75 3.32
CA ALA A 56 -29.03 -26.61 2.64
C ALA A 56 -28.81 -25.28 3.43
N ALA A 57 -28.87 -25.35 4.78
CA ALA A 57 -28.56 -24.19 5.62
C ALA A 57 -27.10 -23.80 5.56
N ASP A 58 -26.19 -24.76 5.51
CA ASP A 58 -24.74 -24.52 5.39
C ASP A 58 -24.39 -23.94 4.01
N ALA A 59 -24.97 -24.47 2.94
CA ALA A 59 -24.83 -23.93 1.59
C ALA A 59 -25.36 -22.47 1.47
N ARG A 60 -26.46 -22.14 2.16
CA ARG A 60 -26.98 -20.77 2.21
C ARG A 60 -26.07 -19.83 3.01
N ARG A 61 -25.48 -20.31 4.11
CA ARG A 61 -24.51 -19.53 4.90
C ARG A 61 -23.26 -19.23 4.08
N THR A 62 -22.67 -20.24 3.41
CA THR A 62 -21.50 -20.05 2.56
C THR A 62 -21.77 -19.11 1.38
N ALA A 63 -22.95 -19.22 0.75
CA ALA A 63 -23.35 -18.29 -0.33
C ALA A 63 -23.55 -16.85 0.19
N ALA A 64 -24.13 -16.69 1.38
CA ALA A 64 -24.30 -15.39 2.01
C ALA A 64 -22.96 -14.76 2.43
N ASP A 65 -22.01 -15.58 2.92
CA ASP A 65 -20.66 -15.15 3.27
C ASP A 65 -19.87 -14.74 2.04
N ALA A 66 -19.94 -15.51 0.96
CA ALA A 66 -19.35 -15.18 -0.33
C ALA A 66 -19.94 -13.87 -0.91
N GLY A 67 -21.26 -13.68 -0.80
CA GLY A 67 -21.92 -12.44 -1.21
C GLY A 67 -21.47 -11.23 -0.39
N ARG A 68 -21.33 -11.39 0.93
CA ARG A 68 -20.79 -10.34 1.81
C ARG A 68 -19.33 -10.00 1.49
N ALA A 69 -18.49 -11.01 1.27
CA ALA A 69 -17.10 -10.82 0.89
C ALA A 69 -16.98 -10.08 -0.46
N ALA A 70 -17.74 -10.49 -1.47
CA ALA A 70 -17.77 -9.81 -2.79
C ALA A 70 -18.25 -8.35 -2.68
N GLY A 71 -19.26 -8.10 -1.84
CA GLY A 71 -19.74 -6.74 -1.54
C GLY A 71 -18.67 -5.89 -0.84
N ALA A 72 -17.93 -6.47 0.10
CA ALA A 72 -16.83 -5.79 0.80
C ALA A 72 -15.69 -5.44 -0.14
N VAL A 73 -15.30 -6.35 -1.05
CA VAL A 73 -14.25 -6.10 -2.06
C VAL A 73 -14.68 -4.98 -3.03
N ARG A 74 -15.91 -5.02 -3.54
CA ARG A 74 -16.42 -3.95 -4.43
C ARG A 74 -16.41 -2.59 -3.76
N ALA A 75 -16.82 -2.53 -2.49
CA ALA A 75 -16.83 -1.28 -1.75
C ALA A 75 -15.39 -0.80 -1.44
N TRP A 76 -14.42 -1.71 -1.21
CA TRP A 76 -13.02 -1.38 -1.07
C TRP A 76 -12.44 -0.81 -2.38
N LEU A 77 -12.73 -1.45 -3.51
CA LEU A 77 -12.28 -0.99 -4.83
C LEU A 77 -12.87 0.39 -5.20
N ARG A 78 -14.12 0.66 -4.84
CA ARG A 78 -14.72 2.00 -5.04
C ARG A 78 -14.01 3.08 -4.22
N LEU A 79 -13.71 2.78 -2.95
CA LEU A 79 -12.94 3.68 -2.08
C LEU A 79 -11.53 3.90 -2.62
N LEU A 80 -10.86 2.84 -3.07
CA LEU A 80 -9.54 2.94 -3.69
C LEU A 80 -9.59 3.78 -4.97
N GLY A 81 -10.59 3.56 -5.83
CA GLY A 81 -10.78 4.37 -7.04
C GLY A 81 -10.99 5.85 -6.75
N SER A 82 -11.76 6.19 -5.70
CA SER A 82 -11.94 7.58 -5.27
C SER A 82 -10.64 8.19 -4.71
N GLU A 83 -9.87 7.42 -3.94
CA GLU A 83 -8.58 7.86 -3.39
C GLU A 83 -7.56 8.10 -4.52
N LEU A 84 -7.45 7.18 -5.48
CA LEU A 84 -6.61 7.37 -6.66
C LEU A 84 -7.04 8.59 -7.47
N GLY A 85 -8.35 8.80 -7.64
CA GLY A 85 -8.86 10.01 -8.28
C GLY A 85 -8.42 11.28 -7.57
N MET A 86 -8.40 11.29 -6.23
CA MET A 86 -7.89 12.42 -5.46
C MET A 86 -6.37 12.57 -5.61
N ILE A 87 -5.59 11.48 -5.56
CA ILE A 87 -4.14 11.53 -5.68
C ILE A 87 -3.72 12.05 -7.07
N PHE A 88 -4.26 11.46 -8.15
CA PHE A 88 -3.84 11.78 -9.52
C PHE A 88 -4.51 13.00 -10.14
N ARG A 89 -5.56 13.57 -9.53
CA ARG A 89 -6.18 14.82 -9.99
C ARG A 89 -5.63 16.06 -9.27
N ARG A 90 -4.89 15.90 -8.18
CA ARG A 90 -4.26 17.04 -7.50
C ARG A 90 -3.13 17.60 -8.35
N PRO A 91 -3.15 18.90 -8.75
CA PRO A 91 -2.12 19.47 -9.62
C PRO A 91 -0.71 19.40 -9.02
N ARG A 92 -0.60 19.47 -7.69
CA ARG A 92 0.66 19.28 -6.97
C ARG A 92 1.29 17.91 -7.26
N ASN A 93 0.51 16.83 -7.21
CA ASN A 93 1.01 15.47 -7.42
C ASN A 93 1.37 15.24 -8.90
N LEU A 94 0.62 15.83 -9.83
CA LEU A 94 0.97 15.83 -11.25
C LEU A 94 2.26 16.60 -11.52
N ALA A 95 2.46 17.74 -10.86
CA ALA A 95 3.71 18.49 -10.95
C ALA A 95 4.90 17.67 -10.44
N VAL A 96 4.73 16.93 -9.33
CA VAL A 96 5.76 16.02 -8.82
C VAL A 96 6.10 14.93 -9.83
N LEU A 97 5.10 14.29 -10.45
CA LEU A 97 5.33 13.29 -11.52
C LEU A 97 6.00 13.91 -12.75
N ALA A 98 5.63 15.13 -13.13
CA ALA A 98 6.24 15.85 -14.22
C ALA A 98 7.73 16.16 -13.95
N VAL A 99 8.08 16.56 -12.73
CA VAL A 99 9.47 16.76 -12.29
C VAL A 99 10.24 15.43 -12.34
N LEU A 100 9.65 14.33 -11.83
CA LEU A 100 10.28 13.01 -11.91
C LEU A 100 10.52 12.55 -13.36
N ALA A 101 9.63 12.90 -14.27
CA ALA A 101 9.82 12.63 -15.71
C ALA A 101 10.85 13.56 -16.36
N ALA A 102 10.95 14.82 -15.92
CA ALA A 102 11.86 15.80 -16.48
C ALA A 102 13.33 15.51 -16.16
N VAL A 103 13.63 14.99 -14.95
CA VAL A 103 15.02 14.74 -14.52
C VAL A 103 15.77 13.77 -15.46
N PRO A 104 15.22 12.59 -15.84
CA PRO A 104 15.87 11.71 -16.81
C PRO A 104 16.07 12.36 -18.19
N VAL A 105 15.13 13.18 -18.63
CA VAL A 105 15.25 13.94 -19.90
C VAL A 105 16.44 14.91 -19.84
N LEU A 106 16.51 15.69 -18.76
CA LEU A 106 17.62 16.63 -18.56
C LEU A 106 18.96 15.90 -18.42
N LEU A 107 18.99 14.77 -17.72
CA LEU A 107 20.19 13.96 -17.58
C LEU A 107 20.65 13.38 -18.94
N GLY A 108 19.72 12.83 -19.72
CA GLY A 108 20.01 12.30 -21.05
C GLY A 108 20.51 13.40 -22.03
N LEU A 109 19.87 14.57 -22.00
CA LEU A 109 20.29 15.71 -22.79
C LEU A 109 21.67 16.23 -22.37
N ALA A 110 21.90 16.33 -21.05
CA ALA A 110 23.20 16.73 -20.52
C ALA A 110 24.31 15.76 -20.97
N LEU A 111 24.07 14.44 -20.80
CA LEU A 111 25.03 13.44 -21.28
C LEU A 111 25.32 13.57 -22.76
N ARG A 112 24.30 13.77 -23.61
CA ARG A 112 24.49 13.96 -25.05
C ARG A 112 25.30 15.21 -25.39
N LEU A 113 25.07 16.31 -24.69
CA LEU A 113 25.78 17.58 -24.92
C LEU A 113 27.24 17.53 -24.46
N PHE A 114 27.49 16.87 -23.30
CA PHE A 114 28.85 16.83 -22.73
C PHE A 114 29.72 15.70 -23.26
N THR A 115 29.14 14.56 -23.75
CA THR A 115 29.93 13.46 -24.31
C THR A 115 30.21 13.55 -25.80
N GLY A 116 29.60 14.52 -26.48
CA GLY A 116 29.77 14.75 -27.93
C GLY A 116 29.44 13.46 -28.72
N VAL A 117 28.25 13.34 -29.25
CA VAL A 117 27.76 12.12 -29.97
C VAL A 117 28.46 11.93 -31.33
N ASP A 118 29.32 12.84 -31.73
CA ASP A 118 30.20 12.64 -32.88
C ASP A 118 31.41 11.83 -32.42
N GLY A 119 31.47 10.55 -32.88
CA GLY A 119 32.54 9.60 -32.60
C GLY A 119 33.97 10.03 -33.00
N GLY A 120 34.28 11.32 -32.81
CA GLY A 120 35.57 11.93 -32.98
C GLY A 120 36.26 12.15 -31.65
N GLY A 121 37.35 11.44 -31.41
CA GLY A 121 38.18 11.49 -30.21
C GLY A 121 38.57 12.93 -29.82
N GLY A 122 37.77 13.50 -28.91
CA GLY A 122 38.15 14.66 -28.13
C GLY A 122 39.05 14.19 -26.98
N ALA A 123 40.24 14.74 -26.92
CA ALA A 123 41.34 14.49 -26.00
C ALA A 123 40.95 14.78 -24.55
N GLY A 124 40.27 13.83 -23.92
CA GLY A 124 40.03 13.76 -22.48
C GLY A 124 40.28 12.32 -22.04
N GLY A 125 41.36 12.08 -21.33
CA GLY A 125 41.94 10.76 -21.06
C GLY A 125 40.94 9.68 -20.60
N GLY A 126 41.17 8.47 -21.09
CA GLY A 126 40.68 7.14 -20.78
C GLY A 126 39.38 6.96 -20.01
N GLU A 127 39.18 7.66 -18.93
CA GLU A 127 38.05 7.50 -18.00
C GLU A 127 36.73 8.08 -18.53
N LEU A 128 36.77 9.25 -19.19
CA LEU A 128 35.62 9.87 -19.84
C LEU A 128 35.20 9.11 -21.11
N ALA A 129 36.15 8.54 -21.86
CA ALA A 129 35.84 7.71 -23.03
C ALA A 129 35.17 6.36 -22.64
N ILE A 130 35.56 5.77 -21.51
CA ILE A 130 34.93 4.57 -20.96
C ILE A 130 33.49 4.90 -20.48
N LEU A 131 33.31 6.03 -19.77
CA LEU A 131 31.99 6.54 -19.40
C LEU A 131 31.12 6.76 -20.65
N GLY A 132 31.64 7.38 -21.70
CA GLY A 132 30.91 7.60 -22.96
C GLY A 132 30.48 6.31 -23.65
N ARG A 133 31.28 5.24 -23.59
CA ARG A 133 30.90 3.92 -24.14
C ARG A 133 29.87 3.19 -23.29
N VAL A 134 29.93 3.31 -21.96
CA VAL A 134 28.98 2.70 -21.02
C VAL A 134 27.68 3.51 -20.99
N THR A 135 27.74 4.84 -21.09
CA THR A 135 26.56 5.72 -21.08
C THR A 135 25.81 5.77 -22.42
N GLY A 136 26.41 5.27 -23.51
CA GLY A 136 25.81 5.29 -24.87
C GLY A 136 24.65 4.31 -25.08
N ASN A 137 24.04 3.78 -24.04
CA ASN A 137 22.93 2.82 -24.13
C ASN A 137 21.67 3.34 -23.43
N ALA A 138 20.52 3.21 -24.11
CA ALA A 138 19.23 3.65 -23.60
C ALA A 138 18.86 3.09 -22.19
N LEU A 139 19.18 1.81 -21.93
CA LEU A 139 18.92 1.18 -20.64
C LEU A 139 19.83 1.70 -19.52
N PHE A 140 21.08 2.00 -19.83
CA PHE A 140 22.01 2.59 -18.86
C PHE A 140 21.51 3.94 -18.33
N LEU A 141 20.96 4.79 -19.22
CA LEU A 141 20.35 6.06 -18.81
C LEU A 141 19.24 5.84 -17.76
N ALA A 142 18.41 4.78 -17.95
CA ALA A 142 17.33 4.49 -17.03
C ALA A 142 17.86 4.06 -15.64
N PHE A 143 18.90 3.23 -15.58
CA PHE A 143 19.54 2.85 -14.32
C PHE A 143 20.21 4.05 -13.64
N ALA A 144 20.95 4.86 -14.39
CA ALA A 144 21.62 6.04 -13.86
C ALA A 144 20.62 7.08 -13.32
N ALA A 145 19.59 7.37 -14.08
CA ALA A 145 18.54 8.31 -13.68
C ALA A 145 17.82 7.81 -12.41
N LEU A 146 17.49 6.52 -12.34
CA LEU A 146 16.83 5.95 -11.18
C LEU A 146 17.73 5.97 -9.94
N SER A 147 19.03 5.71 -10.09
CA SER A 147 20.01 5.78 -8.99
C SER A 147 20.09 7.18 -8.38
N VAL A 148 19.99 8.22 -9.20
CA VAL A 148 19.92 9.61 -8.73
C VAL A 148 18.58 9.92 -8.08
N LEU A 149 17.47 9.55 -8.73
CA LEU A 149 16.12 9.87 -8.27
C LEU A 149 15.77 9.19 -6.94
N VAL A 150 16.23 7.95 -6.73
CA VAL A 150 15.93 7.18 -5.51
C VAL A 150 16.56 7.78 -4.26
N GLN A 151 17.64 8.57 -4.40
CA GLN A 151 18.33 9.16 -3.25
C GLN A 151 17.51 10.30 -2.60
N PHE A 152 16.85 11.15 -3.39
CA PHE A 152 16.14 12.32 -2.87
C PHE A 152 14.78 12.58 -3.51
N MET A 153 14.66 12.55 -4.83
CA MET A 153 13.45 13.00 -5.53
C MET A 153 12.26 12.07 -5.30
N LEU A 154 12.46 10.76 -5.42
CA LEU A 154 11.43 9.76 -5.15
C LEU A 154 11.00 9.77 -3.67
N PRO A 155 11.90 9.78 -2.67
CA PRO A 155 11.53 9.93 -1.27
C PRO A 155 10.73 11.19 -0.96
N VAL A 156 11.12 12.34 -1.54
CA VAL A 156 10.36 13.59 -1.37
C VAL A 156 8.96 13.47 -1.98
N ALA A 157 8.86 12.92 -3.20
CA ALA A 157 7.58 12.69 -3.87
C ALA A 157 6.63 11.83 -3.04
N VAL A 158 7.15 10.72 -2.49
CA VAL A 158 6.41 9.81 -1.63
C VAL A 158 6.01 10.48 -0.32
N SER A 159 6.92 11.26 0.30
CA SER A 159 6.65 11.99 1.54
C SER A 159 5.51 13.01 1.36
N VAL A 160 5.46 13.69 0.20
CA VAL A 160 4.40 14.66 -0.13
C VAL A 160 3.05 13.97 -0.20
N VAL A 161 2.94 12.81 -0.84
CA VAL A 161 1.66 12.12 -1.04
C VAL A 161 1.23 11.36 0.20
N ALA A 162 2.12 10.57 0.79
CA ALA A 162 1.80 9.75 1.96
C ALA A 162 1.68 10.59 3.25
N GLY A 163 2.51 11.63 3.40
CA GLY A 163 2.47 12.54 4.55
C GLY A 163 1.22 13.41 4.61
N ASP A 164 0.68 13.80 3.44
CA ASP A 164 -0.56 14.57 3.33
C ASP A 164 -1.84 13.70 3.48
N SER A 165 -1.71 12.38 3.38
CA SER A 165 -2.87 11.48 3.22
C SER A 165 -3.84 11.48 4.42
N VAL A 166 -3.36 11.57 5.66
CA VAL A 166 -4.18 11.65 6.88
C VAL A 166 -4.13 13.03 7.49
N ALA A 167 -2.93 13.61 7.66
CA ALA A 167 -2.74 14.92 8.26
C ALA A 167 -3.41 16.04 7.44
N GLY A 168 -3.43 15.93 6.10
CA GLY A 168 -4.11 16.88 5.23
C GLY A 168 -5.63 16.89 5.43
N GLU A 169 -6.24 15.72 5.61
CA GLU A 169 -7.67 15.62 5.89
C GLU A 169 -8.02 16.04 7.33
N ALA A 170 -7.12 15.77 8.28
CA ALA A 170 -7.27 16.24 9.64
C ALA A 170 -7.24 17.78 9.68
N GLY A 171 -6.24 18.41 9.05
CA GLY A 171 -6.10 19.86 8.97
C GLY A 171 -7.24 20.55 8.20
N ALA A 172 -7.84 19.88 7.20
CA ALA A 172 -9.01 20.38 6.48
C ALA A 172 -10.34 20.16 7.23
N GLY A 173 -10.33 19.50 8.41
CA GLY A 173 -11.52 19.20 9.20
C GLY A 173 -12.44 18.13 8.55
N THR A 174 -12.03 17.52 7.43
CA THR A 174 -12.83 16.53 6.69
C THR A 174 -12.73 15.14 7.31
N LEU A 175 -11.72 14.88 8.14
CA LEU A 175 -11.50 13.58 8.77
C LEU A 175 -12.70 13.12 9.61
N ARG A 176 -13.43 14.05 10.28
CA ARG A 176 -14.63 13.73 11.07
C ARG A 176 -15.72 13.08 10.22
N TYR A 177 -15.94 13.57 8.99
CA TYR A 177 -16.97 13.02 8.09
C TYR A 177 -16.61 11.62 7.60
N LEU A 178 -15.34 11.34 7.41
CA LEU A 178 -14.85 10.01 7.02
C LEU A 178 -14.93 8.99 8.15
N LEU A 179 -14.81 9.44 9.41
CA LEU A 179 -14.91 8.57 10.59
C LEU A 179 -16.35 8.25 10.98
N VAL A 180 -17.33 9.08 10.60
CA VAL A 180 -18.77 8.82 10.79
C VAL A 180 -19.31 7.87 9.71
N ALA A 181 -18.65 7.78 8.55
CA ALA A 181 -19.03 6.84 7.51
C ALA A 181 -18.87 5.38 7.99
N PRO A 182 -19.78 4.44 7.62
CA PRO A 182 -19.76 3.05 8.07
C PRO A 182 -18.58 2.23 7.50
N ALA A 183 -17.64 2.86 6.82
CA ALA A 183 -16.39 2.26 6.38
C ALA A 183 -15.42 2.22 7.57
N GLY A 184 -15.27 1.10 8.24
CA GLY A 184 -14.41 0.96 9.42
C GLY A 184 -13.04 1.64 9.30
N ARG A 185 -12.54 2.24 10.38
CA ARG A 185 -11.28 3.01 10.45
C ARG A 185 -10.08 2.28 9.83
N ALA A 186 -9.95 0.98 10.12
CA ALA A 186 -8.89 0.13 9.55
C ALA A 186 -8.95 0.07 8.02
N ARG A 187 -10.15 0.00 7.45
CA ARG A 187 -10.36 -0.04 6.01
C ARG A 187 -9.97 1.26 5.32
N LEU A 188 -10.25 2.40 5.94
CA LEU A 188 -9.84 3.71 5.42
C LEU A 188 -8.30 3.79 5.38
N LEU A 189 -7.62 3.39 6.45
CA LEU A 189 -6.16 3.41 6.52
C LEU A 189 -5.53 2.49 5.45
N THR A 190 -6.08 1.28 5.25
CA THR A 190 -5.57 0.35 4.22
C THR A 190 -5.78 0.87 2.81
N VAL A 191 -6.90 1.56 2.53
CA VAL A 191 -7.15 2.19 1.23
C VAL A 191 -6.18 3.34 0.98
N LYS A 192 -5.91 4.18 1.98
CA LYS A 192 -4.93 5.28 1.87
C LYS A 192 -3.52 4.76 1.63
N TYR A 193 -3.12 3.71 2.37
CA TYR A 193 -1.83 3.07 2.12
C TYR A 193 -1.75 2.44 0.72
N ALA A 194 -2.79 1.73 0.28
CA ALA A 194 -2.84 1.15 -1.07
C ALA A 194 -2.75 2.24 -2.15
N GLY A 195 -3.42 3.38 -1.97
CA GLY A 195 -3.31 4.55 -2.84
C GLY A 195 -1.89 5.10 -2.92
N ALA A 196 -1.20 5.21 -1.76
CA ALA A 196 0.19 5.63 -1.70
C ALA A 196 1.14 4.62 -2.38
N VAL A 197 0.93 3.31 -2.21
CA VAL A 197 1.70 2.25 -2.90
C VAL A 197 1.54 2.34 -4.42
N LEU A 198 0.31 2.53 -4.90
CA LEU A 198 0.05 2.69 -6.33
C LEU A 198 0.68 3.99 -6.88
N PHE A 199 0.71 5.06 -6.09
CA PHE A 199 1.45 6.27 -6.44
C PHE A 199 2.96 6.01 -6.50
N CYS A 200 3.55 5.25 -5.56
CA CYS A 200 4.96 4.87 -5.60
C CYS A 200 5.29 4.10 -6.88
N LEU A 201 4.46 3.12 -7.24
CA LEU A 201 4.64 2.36 -8.49
C LEU A 201 4.54 3.28 -9.72
N ALA A 202 3.55 4.18 -9.76
CA ALA A 202 3.39 5.14 -10.84
C ALA A 202 4.57 6.10 -10.94
N ALA A 203 5.09 6.61 -9.81
CA ALA A 203 6.21 7.53 -9.76
C ALA A 203 7.50 6.90 -10.29
N VAL A 204 7.83 5.67 -9.82
CA VAL A 204 9.00 4.93 -10.30
C VAL A 204 8.84 4.56 -11.78
N SER A 205 7.65 4.09 -12.20
CA SER A 205 7.38 3.76 -13.60
C SER A 205 7.48 4.99 -14.50
N THR A 206 6.98 6.14 -14.07
CA THR A 206 7.08 7.40 -14.83
C THR A 206 8.54 7.81 -15.04
N ALA A 207 9.36 7.73 -13.98
CA ALA A 207 10.79 8.04 -14.07
C ALA A 207 11.51 7.08 -15.03
N VAL A 208 11.27 5.77 -14.92
CA VAL A 208 11.92 4.77 -15.77
C VAL A 208 11.44 4.87 -17.22
N LEU A 209 10.12 5.03 -17.45
CA LEU A 209 9.58 5.20 -18.81
C LEU A 209 10.12 6.46 -19.48
N SER A 210 10.18 7.58 -18.75
CA SER A 210 10.78 8.82 -19.24
C SER A 210 12.26 8.62 -19.60
N ALA A 211 13.02 7.94 -18.74
CA ALA A 211 14.42 7.64 -18.98
C ALA A 211 14.63 6.71 -20.19
N LEU A 212 13.79 5.67 -20.33
CA LEU A 212 13.83 4.77 -21.48
C LEU A 212 13.49 5.49 -22.78
N LEU A 213 12.42 6.28 -22.80
CA LEU A 213 12.02 7.05 -23.99
C LEU A 213 13.11 8.05 -24.39
N THR A 214 13.69 8.76 -23.42
CA THR A 214 14.81 9.66 -23.66
C THR A 214 16.04 8.89 -24.16
N GLY A 215 16.34 7.75 -23.54
CA GLY A 215 17.43 6.88 -23.95
C GLY A 215 17.28 6.39 -25.38
N LEU A 216 16.08 5.92 -25.75
CA LEU A 216 15.77 5.46 -27.12
C LEU A 216 15.83 6.59 -28.16
N ALA A 217 15.49 7.81 -27.76
CA ALA A 217 15.54 8.98 -28.66
C ALA A 217 16.95 9.53 -28.85
N LEU A 218 17.82 9.44 -27.85
CA LEU A 218 19.12 10.09 -27.82
C LEU A 218 20.30 9.16 -28.08
N PHE A 219 20.16 7.87 -27.75
CA PHE A 219 21.23 6.87 -27.80
C PHE A 219 20.88 5.67 -28.67
N PRO A 220 21.86 4.99 -29.28
CA PRO A 220 21.61 3.81 -30.08
C PRO A 220 21.07 2.65 -29.22
N VAL A 221 20.19 1.87 -29.83
CA VAL A 221 19.68 0.62 -29.24
C VAL A 221 20.66 -0.49 -29.55
N GLY A 222 21.23 -1.11 -28.52
CA GLY A 222 22.20 -2.19 -28.69
C GLY A 222 22.21 -3.15 -27.50
N PRO A 223 23.02 -4.22 -27.57
CA PRO A 223 23.23 -5.09 -26.42
C PRO A 223 23.76 -4.30 -25.23
N VAL A 224 23.25 -4.61 -24.04
CA VAL A 224 23.58 -3.90 -22.80
C VAL A 224 24.79 -4.56 -22.15
N THR A 225 25.85 -3.83 -21.95
CA THR A 225 26.98 -4.31 -21.15
C THR A 225 26.65 -4.14 -19.68
N LEU A 226 26.60 -5.25 -18.95
CA LEU A 226 26.36 -5.29 -17.50
C LEU A 226 27.63 -4.86 -16.76
N LEU A 227 27.49 -4.55 -15.45
CA LEU A 227 28.62 -4.27 -14.54
C LEU A 227 29.60 -5.44 -14.45
N SER A 228 29.16 -6.67 -14.72
CA SER A 228 29.98 -7.88 -14.79
C SER A 228 30.78 -8.00 -16.11
N GLY A 229 30.64 -7.09 -17.06
CA GLY A 229 31.24 -7.16 -18.38
C GLY A 229 30.50 -8.07 -19.38
N ALA A 230 29.50 -8.84 -18.93
CA ALA A 230 28.65 -9.65 -19.79
C ALA A 230 27.71 -8.76 -20.60
N THR A 231 27.42 -9.12 -21.85
CA THR A 231 26.43 -8.44 -22.69
C THR A 231 25.13 -9.21 -22.68
N VAL A 232 24.04 -8.54 -22.39
CA VAL A 232 22.68 -9.11 -22.43
C VAL A 232 21.88 -8.49 -23.58
N SER A 233 20.87 -9.23 -24.03
CA SER A 233 19.94 -8.72 -25.04
C SER A 233 19.15 -7.52 -24.49
N PHE A 234 18.68 -6.65 -25.38
CA PHE A 234 17.83 -5.51 -24.98
C PHE A 234 16.57 -5.99 -24.26
N THR A 235 15.98 -7.11 -24.68
CA THR A 235 14.78 -7.70 -24.05
C THR A 235 15.07 -8.16 -22.61
N ASP A 236 16.20 -8.84 -22.39
CA ASP A 236 16.60 -9.23 -21.01
C ASP A 236 16.87 -8.01 -20.13
N GLY A 237 17.49 -6.98 -20.70
CA GLY A 237 17.69 -5.71 -20.03
C GLY A 237 16.36 -5.04 -19.62
N LEU A 238 15.34 -5.11 -20.49
CA LEU A 238 14.02 -4.56 -20.20
C LEU A 238 13.29 -5.36 -19.09
N LEU A 239 13.39 -6.69 -19.11
CA LEU A 239 12.85 -7.54 -18.03
C LEU A 239 13.54 -7.25 -16.68
N ARG A 240 14.87 -7.13 -16.71
CA ARG A 240 15.64 -6.73 -15.52
C ARG A 240 15.22 -5.35 -15.01
N MET A 241 14.94 -4.39 -15.90
CA MET A 241 14.41 -3.07 -15.53
C MET A 241 13.03 -3.17 -14.87
N GLY A 242 12.16 -4.08 -15.33
CA GLY A 242 10.88 -4.36 -14.67
C GLY A 242 11.06 -4.83 -13.22
N LEU A 243 12.04 -5.71 -12.96
CA LEU A 243 12.39 -6.14 -11.59
C LEU A 243 12.90 -4.96 -10.74
N VAL A 244 13.72 -4.08 -11.32
CA VAL A 244 14.20 -2.87 -10.64
C VAL A 244 13.05 -1.95 -10.27
N VAL A 245 12.10 -1.72 -11.18
CA VAL A 245 10.90 -0.91 -10.91
C VAL A 245 10.13 -1.47 -9.72
N LEU A 246 9.88 -2.78 -9.68
CA LEU A 246 9.16 -3.42 -8.57
C LEU A 246 9.95 -3.33 -7.25
N TYR A 247 11.25 -3.54 -7.29
CA TYR A 247 12.10 -3.46 -6.11
C TYR A 247 12.13 -2.05 -5.51
N VAL A 248 12.36 -1.03 -6.35
CA VAL A 248 12.38 0.37 -5.92
C VAL A 248 10.99 0.81 -5.45
N ALA A 249 9.93 0.40 -6.15
CA ALA A 249 8.57 0.68 -5.71
C ALA A 249 8.26 0.06 -4.34
N ALA A 250 8.76 -1.16 -4.05
CA ALA A 250 8.65 -1.77 -2.72
C ALA A 250 9.41 -0.98 -1.64
N GLY A 251 10.61 -0.47 -1.93
CA GLY A 251 11.35 0.42 -1.04
C GLY A 251 10.62 1.73 -0.78
N MET A 252 10.02 2.32 -1.82
CA MET A 252 9.20 3.54 -1.69
C MET A 252 7.89 3.26 -0.95
N ALA A 253 7.28 2.08 -1.11
CA ALA A 253 6.11 1.65 -0.33
C ALA A 253 6.43 1.51 1.17
N ALA A 254 7.62 1.04 1.52
CA ALA A 254 8.08 1.01 2.91
C ALA A 254 8.23 2.44 3.49
N LEU A 255 8.77 3.38 2.71
CA LEU A 255 8.82 4.78 3.10
C LEU A 255 7.41 5.39 3.23
N ALA A 256 6.50 5.05 2.31
CA ALA A 256 5.10 5.49 2.37
C ALA A 256 4.41 5.01 3.66
N ALA A 257 4.70 3.78 4.14
CA ALA A 257 4.19 3.30 5.43
C ALA A 257 4.69 4.14 6.59
N VAL A 258 5.98 4.49 6.61
CA VAL A 258 6.59 5.35 7.63
C VAL A 258 5.98 6.76 7.58
N SER A 259 5.86 7.34 6.38
CA SER A 259 5.26 8.66 6.18
C SER A 259 3.79 8.69 6.60
N LEU A 260 3.03 7.64 6.28
CA LEU A 260 1.64 7.47 6.72
C LEU A 260 1.54 7.37 8.25
N ALA A 261 2.44 6.62 8.91
CA ALA A 261 2.49 6.54 10.36
C ALA A 261 2.75 7.93 10.98
N ILE A 262 3.72 8.68 10.47
CA ILE A 262 3.98 10.06 10.90
C ILE A 262 2.75 10.94 10.67
N SER A 263 2.08 10.80 9.52
CA SER A 263 0.85 11.53 9.19
C SER A 263 -0.30 11.26 10.18
N THR A 264 -0.35 10.08 10.81
CA THR A 264 -1.34 9.81 11.88
C THR A 264 -1.00 10.45 13.22
N LEU A 265 0.24 10.89 13.42
CA LEU A 265 0.73 11.50 14.65
C LEU A 265 0.54 13.03 14.70
N THR A 266 0.37 13.67 13.53
CA THR A 266 0.21 15.13 13.40
C THR A 266 -1.08 15.49 12.69
N GLU A 267 -1.58 16.70 12.92
CA GLU A 267 -2.74 17.29 12.23
C GLU A 267 -2.32 18.26 11.12
N VAL A 268 -1.00 18.50 10.99
CA VAL A 268 -0.45 19.44 10.04
C VAL A 268 0.29 18.69 8.94
N ALA A 269 -0.25 18.71 7.72
CA ALA A 269 0.32 18.01 6.57
C ALA A 269 1.79 18.37 6.31
N ILE A 270 2.14 19.66 6.36
CA ILE A 270 3.52 20.12 6.15
C ILE A 270 4.46 19.54 7.21
N GLY A 271 4.00 19.41 8.46
CA GLY A 271 4.76 18.77 9.54
C GLY A 271 5.07 17.29 9.27
N ALA A 272 4.08 16.52 8.78
CA ALA A 272 4.27 15.12 8.41
C ALA A 272 5.26 14.95 7.26
N ILE A 273 5.13 15.78 6.22
CA ILE A 273 6.03 15.78 5.06
C ILE A 273 7.45 16.11 5.49
N ALA A 274 7.63 17.22 6.23
CA ALA A 274 8.94 17.68 6.70
C ALA A 274 9.60 16.63 7.62
N ALA A 275 8.87 16.04 8.56
CA ALA A 275 9.39 15.00 9.44
C ALA A 275 9.86 13.77 8.66
N THR A 276 9.12 13.34 7.63
CA THR A 276 9.52 12.22 6.79
C THR A 276 10.80 12.55 5.99
N VAL A 277 10.87 13.75 5.40
CA VAL A 277 12.06 14.20 4.65
C VAL A 277 13.28 14.29 5.57
N VAL A 278 13.12 14.88 6.76
CA VAL A 278 14.21 14.95 7.76
C VAL A 278 14.68 13.56 8.16
N LEU A 279 13.77 12.60 8.36
CA LEU A 279 14.10 11.21 8.66
C LEU A 279 14.93 10.57 7.54
N VAL A 280 14.55 10.80 6.27
CA VAL A 280 15.31 10.32 5.11
C VAL A 280 16.69 10.94 5.05
N VAL A 281 16.80 12.26 5.21
CA VAL A 281 18.08 12.97 5.20
C VAL A 281 18.97 12.47 6.35
N ALA A 282 18.43 12.33 7.55
CA ALA A 282 19.16 11.78 8.69
C ALA A 282 19.68 10.36 8.41
N ALA A 283 18.84 9.49 7.82
CA ALA A 283 19.25 8.14 7.44
C ALA A 283 20.35 8.15 6.37
N GLN A 284 20.32 9.08 5.40
CA GLN A 284 21.37 9.24 4.39
C GLN A 284 22.69 9.72 5.04
N VAL A 285 22.62 10.66 5.97
CA VAL A 285 23.79 11.13 6.73
C VAL A 285 24.40 9.99 7.55
N LEU A 286 23.58 9.22 8.28
CA LEU A 286 24.05 8.06 9.03
C LEU A 286 24.72 7.02 8.14
N ARG A 287 24.19 6.80 6.93
CA ARG A 287 24.78 5.89 5.93
C ARG A 287 26.14 6.35 5.45
N ALA A 288 26.39 7.66 5.42
CA ALA A 288 27.65 8.23 4.96
C ALA A 288 28.77 8.16 6.02
N ILE A 289 28.46 7.82 7.27
CA ILE A 289 29.43 7.76 8.38
C ILE A 289 30.00 6.33 8.47
N PRO A 290 31.30 6.09 8.16
CA PRO A 290 31.89 4.75 8.17
C PRO A 290 31.88 4.07 9.55
N GLN A 291 31.97 4.86 10.63
CA GLN A 291 31.96 4.37 12.02
C GLN A 291 30.63 3.71 12.40
N LEU A 292 29.56 4.01 11.67
CA LEU A 292 28.22 3.46 11.89
C LEU A 292 27.87 2.31 10.90
N ALA A 293 28.90 1.67 10.31
CA ALA A 293 28.71 0.58 9.36
C ALA A 293 27.81 -0.56 9.90
N ALA A 294 27.88 -0.86 11.20
CA ALA A 294 27.02 -1.86 11.83
C ALA A 294 25.53 -1.50 11.82
N LEU A 295 25.17 -0.21 11.73
CA LEU A 295 23.79 0.28 11.69
C LEU A 295 23.24 0.31 10.25
N GLN A 296 24.10 0.43 9.25
CA GLN A 296 23.69 0.59 7.85
C GLN A 296 22.71 -0.47 7.33
N PRO A 297 22.87 -1.79 7.63
CA PRO A 297 21.94 -2.82 7.15
C PRO A 297 20.51 -2.68 7.66
N TYR A 298 20.31 -1.93 8.75
CA TYR A 298 18.98 -1.69 9.33
C TYR A 298 18.32 -0.42 8.76
N LEU A 299 19.08 0.44 8.08
CA LEU A 299 18.55 1.66 7.48
C LEU A 299 17.79 1.34 6.19
N LEU A 300 16.57 1.88 6.08
CA LEU A 300 15.73 1.75 4.88
C LEU A 300 16.48 2.26 3.63
N THR A 301 17.18 3.38 3.76
CA THR A 301 17.92 4.04 2.67
C THR A 301 19.11 3.24 2.15
N HIS A 302 19.65 2.32 2.95
CA HIS A 302 20.77 1.47 2.57
C HIS A 302 20.41 0.54 1.41
N TRP A 303 19.20 -0.01 1.44
CA TRP A 303 18.72 -1.00 0.47
C TRP A 303 18.09 -0.40 -0.78
N TRP A 304 17.89 0.93 -0.84
CA TRP A 304 17.27 1.55 -2.02
C TRP A 304 18.05 1.35 -3.31
N THR A 305 19.38 1.26 -3.24
CA THR A 305 20.27 0.98 -4.37
C THR A 305 20.59 -0.50 -4.55
N GLY A 306 20.01 -1.39 -3.72
CA GLY A 306 20.24 -2.85 -3.80
C GLY A 306 19.81 -3.50 -5.11
N PHE A 307 19.16 -2.77 -6.00
CA PHE A 307 18.87 -3.21 -7.37
C PHE A 307 20.12 -3.34 -8.26
N ASP A 308 21.28 -2.82 -7.85
CA ASP A 308 22.56 -3.00 -8.55
C ASP A 308 22.91 -4.48 -8.74
N GLY A 309 22.38 -5.36 -7.88
CA GLY A 309 22.48 -6.81 -8.02
C GLY A 309 21.84 -7.36 -9.31
N VAL A 310 20.87 -6.65 -9.90
CA VAL A 310 20.24 -7.04 -11.18
C VAL A 310 21.18 -6.80 -12.37
N LEU A 311 22.13 -5.86 -12.22
CA LEU A 311 23.14 -5.53 -13.24
C LEU A 311 24.31 -6.52 -13.26
N ARG A 312 24.27 -7.56 -12.45
CA ARG A 312 25.29 -8.64 -12.42
C ARG A 312 24.77 -9.88 -13.13
N ASP A 313 25.67 -10.69 -13.61
CA ASP A 313 25.37 -12.02 -14.17
C ASP A 313 26.27 -13.06 -13.48
N PRO A 314 25.71 -14.04 -12.72
CA PRO A 314 24.29 -14.20 -12.42
C PRO A 314 23.70 -13.13 -11.51
N VAL A 315 22.38 -12.90 -11.61
CA VAL A 315 21.69 -11.88 -10.79
C VAL A 315 21.86 -12.17 -9.30
N ALA A 316 22.35 -11.19 -8.55
CA ALA A 316 22.58 -11.32 -7.11
C ALA A 316 21.29 -11.12 -6.30
N PHE A 317 20.41 -12.13 -6.29
CA PHE A 317 19.14 -12.07 -5.56
C PHE A 317 19.28 -12.03 -4.02
N GLY A 318 20.44 -12.40 -3.47
CA GLY A 318 20.66 -12.47 -2.03
C GLY A 318 20.53 -11.11 -1.34
N ASP A 319 21.13 -10.09 -1.89
CA ASP A 319 21.08 -8.74 -1.34
C ASP A 319 19.71 -8.08 -1.57
N MET A 320 19.11 -8.29 -2.74
CA MET A 320 17.74 -7.85 -3.00
C MET A 320 16.73 -8.49 -2.04
N GLY A 321 16.88 -9.80 -1.74
CA GLY A 321 16.04 -10.51 -0.78
C GLY A 321 16.14 -9.92 0.63
N ARG A 322 17.37 -9.62 1.09
CA ARG A 322 17.58 -8.92 2.38
C ARG A 322 16.93 -7.54 2.38
N GLY A 323 17.07 -6.77 1.30
CA GLY A 323 16.42 -5.48 1.16
C GLY A 323 14.90 -5.59 1.26
N LEU A 324 14.29 -6.55 0.56
CA LEU A 324 12.83 -6.79 0.62
C LEU A 324 12.37 -7.18 2.03
N LEU A 325 13.15 -7.97 2.79
CA LEU A 325 12.85 -8.29 4.18
C LEU A 325 12.86 -7.04 5.07
N VAL A 326 13.85 -6.16 4.89
CA VAL A 326 13.91 -4.88 5.61
C VAL A 326 12.71 -4.01 5.23
N PHE A 327 12.35 -3.91 3.95
CA PHE A 327 11.15 -3.17 3.51
C PHE A 327 9.89 -3.72 4.15
N ALA A 328 9.71 -5.05 4.17
CA ALA A 328 8.58 -5.70 4.83
C ALA A 328 8.54 -5.40 6.33
N ALA A 329 9.68 -5.44 7.02
CA ALA A 329 9.76 -5.09 8.44
C ALA A 329 9.31 -3.64 8.69
N TYR A 330 9.76 -2.67 7.89
CA TYR A 330 9.33 -1.28 8.00
C TYR A 330 7.82 -1.13 7.74
N ILE A 331 7.27 -1.82 6.74
CA ILE A 331 5.83 -1.80 6.43
C ILE A 331 5.03 -2.34 7.63
N VAL A 332 5.45 -3.47 8.21
CA VAL A 332 4.75 -4.08 9.35
C VAL A 332 4.82 -3.18 10.59
N VAL A 333 6.01 -2.68 10.94
CA VAL A 333 6.19 -1.83 12.13
C VAL A 333 5.44 -0.51 11.97
N ALA A 334 5.69 0.22 10.88
CA ALA A 334 5.05 1.51 10.64
C ALA A 334 3.54 1.37 10.45
N GLY A 335 3.10 0.32 9.73
CA GLY A 335 1.69 0.00 9.56
C GLY A 335 0.99 -0.31 10.90
N SER A 336 1.64 -1.05 11.80
CA SER A 336 1.13 -1.33 13.15
C SER A 336 1.01 -0.06 13.99
N VAL A 337 2.01 0.83 13.94
CA VAL A 337 1.97 2.12 14.63
C VAL A 337 0.83 2.98 14.08
N ALA A 338 0.73 3.10 12.75
CA ALA A 338 -0.33 3.86 12.11
C ALA A 338 -1.72 3.32 12.49
N TRP A 339 -1.88 1.99 12.47
CA TRP A 339 -3.13 1.34 12.81
C TRP A 339 -3.51 1.54 14.28
N ALA A 340 -2.58 1.34 15.21
CA ALA A 340 -2.81 1.52 16.64
C ALA A 340 -3.21 2.97 16.97
N ARG A 341 -2.52 3.96 16.39
CA ARG A 341 -2.83 5.38 16.60
C ARG A 341 -4.16 5.79 15.95
N PHE A 342 -4.44 5.32 14.74
CA PHE A 342 -5.65 5.68 14.03
C PHE A 342 -6.91 5.06 14.62
N THR A 343 -6.81 3.84 15.18
CA THR A 343 -7.95 3.15 15.85
C THR A 343 -8.16 3.63 17.28
N GLY A 344 -7.08 3.99 18.00
CA GLY A 344 -7.12 4.46 19.39
C GLY A 344 -7.42 5.94 19.58
N ARG A 345 -7.52 6.75 18.50
CA ARG A 345 -7.97 8.14 18.59
C ARG A 345 -9.47 8.17 18.84
N ASP A 346 -9.86 8.47 20.08
CA ASP A 346 -11.22 8.90 20.38
C ASP A 346 -11.44 10.29 19.74
N VAL A 347 -12.49 10.39 18.94
CA VAL A 347 -12.97 11.68 18.43
C VAL A 347 -13.71 12.34 19.60
N THR A 348 -12.96 12.90 20.54
CA THR A 348 -13.55 13.83 21.50
C THR A 348 -13.90 15.09 20.71
N CYS A 349 -15.20 15.31 20.59
CA CYS A 349 -15.82 16.53 20.06
C CYS A 349 -15.44 17.73 20.92
#